data_e79d8c7234bee4d1167c446df518f6b8
#
_entry.id   e79d8c7234bee4d1167c446df518f6b8
#
_cell.length_a   1.000
_cell.length_b   1.000
_cell.length_c   1.000
_cell.angle_alpha   90.00
_cell.angle_beta   90.00
_cell.angle_gamma   90.00
#
_symmetry.space_group_name_H-M   'P 1'
#
loop_
_entity.id
_entity.type
_entity.pdbx_description
1 polymer ?
#
loop_
_entity_poly.entity_id
_entity_poly.type
_entity_poly.pdbx_seq_one_letter_code
_entity_poly.pdbx_strand_id
1 'polypeptide(L)'
;MQLTDLSSRVIPATEYRRERWRNQLGWTREILRLGDADAWSLRLSIAEIEQDAAFSAFPGIDRELVLLHGNGMRLQFGDAASGRGSDTDTSTGTDAGIGIGTATSGGVSKSDKSDSGSGNEGNGSDHGGHDAGTNDDTGAPGSSHRSCELLPPHQRVRFAGEETVHATLLDGPTHDFNLMWRRDLVQTELLHRPLVGTMLFFADPGSAWAIHLLAGQASFGRESGLPPLAAGDTAWLSASTRTRHVLDGGGELLAIRVIPV
;
A
#
# COMPACT_ATOMS: atom_id res chain seq x y z
N MET A 1 -9.34 -5.42 -20.81
CA MET A 1 -10.37 -5.68 -19.76
C MET A 1 -11.06 -4.36 -19.50
N GLN A 2 -12.36 -4.30 -19.67
CA GLN A 2 -13.12 -3.07 -19.39
C GLN A 2 -13.49 -3.05 -17.89
N LEU A 3 -13.39 -1.90 -17.24
CA LEU A 3 -13.81 -1.71 -15.84
C LEU A 3 -15.30 -2.05 -15.62
N THR A 4 -16.07 -2.12 -16.69
CA THR A 4 -17.50 -2.48 -16.72
C THR A 4 -17.77 -3.98 -16.69
N ASP A 5 -16.75 -4.84 -16.78
CA ASP A 5 -16.94 -6.30 -16.78
C ASP A 5 -17.38 -6.84 -15.41
N LEU A 6 -17.22 -6.04 -14.35
CA LEU A 6 -17.77 -6.32 -13.03
C LEU A 6 -19.07 -5.52 -12.82
N SER A 7 -20.16 -6.24 -12.58
CA SER A 7 -21.42 -5.62 -12.14
C SER A 7 -21.29 -4.96 -10.77
N SER A 8 -22.12 -3.96 -10.51
CA SER A 8 -22.18 -3.32 -9.19
C SER A 8 -22.52 -4.35 -8.12
N ARG A 9 -21.76 -4.33 -7.01
CA ARG A 9 -21.92 -5.24 -5.88
C ARG A 9 -21.38 -4.66 -4.59
N VAL A 10 -21.87 -5.16 -3.47
CA VAL A 10 -21.25 -4.97 -2.15
C VAL A 10 -20.36 -6.19 -1.86
N ILE A 11 -19.19 -5.93 -1.33
CA ILE A 11 -18.21 -6.93 -0.90
C ILE A 11 -18.10 -6.78 0.61
N PRO A 12 -18.72 -7.69 1.40
CA PRO A 12 -18.64 -7.63 2.85
C PRO A 12 -17.20 -7.84 3.34
N ALA A 13 -16.83 -7.20 4.44
CA ALA A 13 -15.50 -7.35 5.04
C ALA A 13 -15.16 -8.82 5.40
N THR A 14 -16.19 -9.63 5.63
CA THR A 14 -16.06 -11.08 5.92
C THR A 14 -15.66 -11.92 4.69
N GLU A 15 -15.82 -11.38 3.48
CA GLU A 15 -15.45 -12.03 2.23
C GLU A 15 -14.04 -11.66 1.76
N TYR A 16 -13.35 -10.75 2.46
CA TYR A 16 -11.99 -10.36 2.09
C TYR A 16 -11.02 -11.53 2.27
N ARG A 17 -10.27 -11.82 1.20
CA ARG A 17 -9.30 -12.90 1.23
C ARG A 17 -8.08 -12.50 2.03
N ARG A 18 -7.87 -13.10 3.21
CA ARG A 18 -6.74 -12.81 4.09
C ARG A 18 -5.59 -13.77 3.80
N GLU A 19 -4.40 -13.21 3.53
CA GLU A 19 -3.18 -13.96 3.23
C GLU A 19 -2.00 -13.44 4.05
N ARG A 20 -1.20 -14.37 4.58
CA ARG A 20 0.04 -14.03 5.31
C ARG A 20 1.12 -13.61 4.33
N TRP A 21 1.88 -12.58 4.66
CA TRP A 21 3.07 -12.21 3.91
C TRP A 21 4.14 -13.30 4.01
N ARG A 22 4.95 -13.48 2.96
CA ARG A 22 6.02 -14.48 2.96
C ARG A 22 7.06 -14.23 4.05
N ASN A 23 7.37 -12.97 4.33
CA ASN A 23 8.30 -12.55 5.39
C ASN A 23 7.72 -12.64 6.81
N GLN A 24 6.45 -13.04 6.97
CA GLN A 24 5.75 -13.16 8.24
C GLN A 24 5.56 -11.84 9.02
N LEU A 25 5.79 -10.67 8.40
CA LEU A 25 5.71 -9.36 9.06
C LEU A 25 4.33 -8.71 9.01
N GLY A 26 3.38 -9.34 8.35
CA GLY A 26 2.01 -8.81 8.23
C GLY A 26 1.10 -9.70 7.41
N TRP A 27 -0.10 -9.18 7.12
CA TRP A 27 -1.13 -9.82 6.32
C TRP A 27 -1.67 -8.85 5.28
N THR A 28 -2.26 -9.40 4.24
CA THR A 28 -3.09 -8.65 3.29
C THR A 28 -4.51 -9.22 3.33
N ARG A 29 -5.51 -8.35 3.44
CA ARG A 29 -6.91 -8.68 3.15
C ARG A 29 -7.26 -8.09 1.78
N GLU A 30 -7.30 -8.91 0.76
CA GLU A 30 -7.68 -8.48 -0.59
C GLU A 30 -9.18 -8.26 -0.67
N ILE A 31 -9.59 -7.06 -1.07
CA ILE A 31 -10.99 -6.63 -1.22
C ILE A 31 -11.46 -6.92 -2.65
N LEU A 32 -10.68 -6.43 -3.62
CA LEU A 32 -11.02 -6.49 -5.04
C LEU A 32 -9.76 -6.47 -5.88
N ARG A 33 -9.76 -7.24 -6.95
CA ARG A 33 -8.73 -7.20 -7.99
C ARG A 33 -9.40 -7.26 -9.37
N LEU A 34 -9.01 -6.35 -10.26
CA LEU A 34 -9.46 -6.32 -11.64
C LEU A 34 -8.36 -6.90 -12.53
N GLY A 35 -8.60 -8.08 -13.07
CA GLY A 35 -7.64 -8.83 -13.88
C GLY A 35 -7.15 -10.09 -13.19
N ASP A 36 -6.23 -10.79 -13.86
CA ASP A 36 -5.64 -12.03 -13.40
C ASP A 36 -4.59 -11.78 -12.29
N ALA A 37 -4.13 -12.85 -11.65
CA ALA A 37 -3.18 -12.79 -10.55
C ALA A 37 -1.91 -12.00 -10.88
N ASP A 38 -1.41 -12.16 -12.10
CA ASP A 38 -0.13 -11.58 -12.57
C ASP A 38 -0.32 -10.39 -13.52
N ALA A 39 -1.56 -10.08 -13.92
CA ALA A 39 -1.89 -9.05 -14.90
C ALA A 39 -3.15 -8.26 -14.51
N TRP A 40 -3.15 -7.72 -13.31
CA TRP A 40 -4.26 -6.89 -12.81
C TRP A 40 -4.05 -5.41 -13.14
N SER A 41 -5.16 -4.68 -13.31
CA SER A 41 -5.16 -3.24 -13.57
C SER A 41 -5.42 -2.41 -12.32
N LEU A 42 -6.19 -2.94 -11.36
CA LEU A 42 -6.54 -2.33 -10.09
C LEU A 42 -6.56 -3.39 -9.00
N ARG A 43 -6.08 -3.03 -7.81
CA ARG A 43 -6.16 -3.87 -6.62
C ARG A 43 -6.47 -3.00 -5.40
N LEU A 44 -7.48 -3.39 -4.65
CA LEU A 44 -7.85 -2.82 -3.36
C LEU A 44 -7.60 -3.86 -2.27
N SER A 45 -6.92 -3.47 -1.22
CA SER A 45 -6.63 -4.37 -0.10
C SER A 45 -6.43 -3.59 1.19
N ILE A 46 -6.46 -4.30 2.31
CA ILE A 46 -6.02 -3.78 3.61
C ILE A 46 -4.75 -4.54 3.98
N ALA A 47 -3.67 -3.81 4.23
CA ALA A 47 -2.45 -4.33 4.80
C ALA A 47 -2.56 -4.26 6.33
N GLU A 48 -2.28 -5.38 7.01
CA GLU A 48 -2.15 -5.46 8.47
C GLU A 48 -0.66 -5.65 8.76
N ILE A 49 0.02 -4.59 9.20
CA ILE A 49 1.47 -4.55 9.40
C ILE A 49 1.76 -4.78 10.87
N GLU A 50 2.42 -5.88 11.21
CA GLU A 50 2.67 -6.29 12.59
C GLU A 50 4.06 -5.89 13.09
N GLN A 51 5.01 -5.67 12.17
CA GLN A 51 6.40 -5.30 12.45
C GLN A 51 6.92 -4.39 11.34
N ASP A 52 8.03 -3.73 11.59
CA ASP A 52 8.76 -2.96 10.58
C ASP A 52 9.02 -3.82 9.35
N ALA A 53 8.76 -3.27 8.17
CA ALA A 53 8.80 -4.03 6.93
C ALA A 53 9.24 -3.21 5.74
N ALA A 54 10.02 -3.82 4.85
CA ALA A 54 10.20 -3.31 3.50
C ALA A 54 8.98 -3.70 2.64
N PHE A 55 8.50 -2.76 1.85
CA PHE A 55 7.43 -3.02 0.89
C PHE A 55 7.99 -3.60 -0.40
N SER A 56 7.25 -4.50 -1.00
CA SER A 56 7.61 -5.04 -2.32
C SER A 56 7.50 -3.98 -3.39
N ALA A 57 8.41 -4.04 -4.35
CA ALA A 57 8.36 -3.22 -5.55
C ALA A 57 7.31 -3.78 -6.54
N PHE A 58 6.59 -2.86 -7.19
CA PHE A 58 5.59 -3.15 -8.22
C PHE A 58 5.80 -2.24 -9.43
N PRO A 59 6.65 -2.62 -10.39
CA PRO A 59 6.91 -1.81 -11.58
C PRO A 59 5.64 -1.52 -12.39
N GLY A 60 5.47 -0.25 -12.81
CA GLY A 60 4.29 0.20 -13.57
C GLY A 60 3.03 0.45 -12.74
N ILE A 61 3.10 0.26 -11.42
CA ILE A 61 1.99 0.44 -10.49
C ILE A 61 2.18 1.74 -9.70
N ASP A 62 1.13 2.53 -9.59
CA ASP A 62 1.03 3.58 -8.57
C ASP A 62 0.30 3.05 -7.34
N ARG A 63 0.66 3.58 -6.18
CA ARG A 63 0.09 3.17 -4.90
C ARG A 63 -0.37 4.38 -4.10
N GLU A 64 -1.48 4.22 -3.39
CA GLU A 64 -1.93 5.18 -2.39
C GLU A 64 -2.34 4.42 -1.12
N LEU A 65 -1.68 4.74 0.01
CA LEU A 65 -1.98 4.19 1.32
C LEU A 65 -2.81 5.19 2.12
N VAL A 66 -3.76 4.67 2.87
CA VAL A 66 -4.54 5.43 3.86
C VAL A 66 -4.49 4.68 5.18
N LEU A 67 -4.02 5.31 6.25
CA LEU A 67 -4.02 4.71 7.59
C LEU A 67 -5.46 4.49 8.06
N LEU A 68 -5.81 3.26 8.40
CA LEU A 68 -7.12 2.89 8.92
C LEU A 68 -7.12 2.79 10.45
N HIS A 69 -6.13 2.06 10.99
CA HIS A 69 -6.03 1.78 12.42
C HIS A 69 -4.56 1.74 12.87
N GLY A 70 -4.35 1.94 14.17
CA GLY A 70 -3.03 1.96 14.79
C GLY A 70 -2.53 3.38 15.02
N ASN A 71 -1.32 3.51 15.59
CA ASN A 71 -0.74 4.78 15.99
C ASN A 71 0.12 5.42 14.88
N GLY A 72 0.19 4.76 13.74
CA GLY A 72 0.86 5.26 12.55
C GLY A 72 2.21 4.60 12.28
N MET A 73 2.81 5.01 11.18
CA MET A 73 4.12 4.54 10.74
C MET A 73 4.89 5.65 10.04
N ARG A 74 6.22 5.53 10.09
CA ARG A 74 7.14 6.33 9.28
C ARG A 74 7.50 5.54 8.03
N LEU A 75 7.32 6.16 6.87
CA LEU A 75 7.74 5.63 5.58
C LEU A 75 9.01 6.34 5.13
N GLN A 76 10.04 5.56 4.82
CA GLN A 76 11.29 6.03 4.24
C GLN A 76 11.36 5.55 2.79
N PHE A 77 11.58 6.48 1.87
CA PHE A 77 11.66 6.24 0.44
C PHE A 77 13.12 6.38 -0.01
N GLY A 78 13.62 5.35 -0.70
CA GLY A 78 14.94 5.36 -1.31
C GLY A 78 14.83 5.35 -2.83
N ASP A 79 15.94 5.72 -3.51
CA ASP A 79 16.04 5.54 -4.95
C ASP A 79 16.20 4.05 -5.27
N ALA A 80 15.45 3.55 -6.24
CA ALA A 80 15.59 2.19 -6.75
C ALA A 80 17.00 1.90 -7.31
N ALA A 81 17.85 2.93 -7.46
CA ALA A 81 19.18 2.88 -8.05
C ALA A 81 20.35 2.83 -7.05
N SER A 82 20.14 3.01 -5.74
CA SER A 82 21.23 3.10 -4.74
C SER A 82 21.69 1.75 -4.15
N GLY A 83 21.18 0.64 -4.62
CA GLY A 83 21.54 -0.72 -4.17
C GLY A 83 22.79 -1.31 -4.85
N ARG A 84 23.87 -0.54 -5.05
CA ARG A 84 25.20 -1.08 -5.36
C ARG A 84 26.15 -0.84 -4.19
N GLY A 85 25.91 -1.54 -3.13
CA GLY A 85 26.87 -1.79 -2.07
C GLY A 85 27.07 -3.30 -2.00
N SER A 86 28.27 -3.74 -2.29
CA SER A 86 28.74 -5.10 -2.28
C SER A 86 28.30 -5.86 -1.02
N ASP A 87 27.43 -6.86 -1.20
CA ASP A 87 27.58 -8.14 -0.52
C ASP A 87 26.82 -9.17 -1.35
N THR A 88 27.59 -10.11 -1.87
CA THR A 88 27.13 -11.33 -2.51
C THR A 88 26.34 -12.15 -1.49
N ASP A 89 25.00 -12.02 -1.58
CA ASP A 89 24.15 -13.12 -1.15
C ASP A 89 22.93 -13.17 -2.08
N THR A 90 22.94 -14.22 -2.89
CA THR A 90 21.91 -14.54 -3.87
C THR A 90 20.67 -15.00 -3.13
N SER A 91 19.78 -14.08 -2.82
CA SER A 91 18.38 -14.42 -2.57
C SER A 91 17.50 -13.43 -3.30
N THR A 92 17.03 -13.86 -4.43
CA THR A 92 15.95 -13.26 -5.21
C THR A 92 14.73 -13.06 -4.31
N GLY A 93 14.63 -11.88 -3.70
CA GLY A 93 13.49 -11.44 -2.89
C GLY A 93 12.47 -10.76 -3.76
N THR A 94 11.63 -11.54 -4.40
CA THR A 94 10.39 -11.05 -5.02
C THR A 94 9.24 -11.44 -4.10
N ASP A 95 8.42 -10.46 -3.76
CA ASP A 95 7.02 -10.66 -3.38
C ASP A 95 6.57 -10.50 -1.93
N ALA A 96 6.13 -9.29 -1.61
CA ALA A 96 5.00 -9.08 -0.72
C ALA A 96 3.73 -8.86 -1.57
N GLY A 97 3.38 -9.84 -2.37
CA GLY A 97 2.19 -9.87 -3.23
C GLY A 97 2.02 -11.23 -3.84
N ILE A 98 1.20 -12.02 -3.23
CA ILE A 98 0.46 -13.20 -3.68
C ILE A 98 0.93 -13.82 -5.00
N GLY A 99 1.71 -14.89 -4.91
CA GLY A 99 1.87 -15.88 -5.95
C GLY A 99 1.60 -17.27 -5.34
N ILE A 100 0.63 -17.98 -5.88
CA ILE A 100 0.33 -19.37 -5.55
C ILE A 100 1.46 -20.26 -6.12
N GLY A 101 2.16 -21.01 -5.27
CA GLY A 101 3.17 -21.95 -5.72
C GLY A 101 3.41 -23.05 -4.69
N THR A 102 3.08 -24.24 -5.08
CA THR A 102 3.23 -25.57 -4.47
C THR A 102 4.51 -25.78 -3.66
N ALA A 103 4.32 -26.43 -2.52
CA ALA A 103 5.36 -26.93 -1.62
C ALA A 103 6.17 -28.07 -2.26
N THR A 104 7.49 -28.03 -2.03
CA THR A 104 8.32 -29.25 -2.01
C THR A 104 9.36 -29.15 -0.90
N SER A 105 9.40 -30.19 -0.11
CA SER A 105 10.19 -30.43 1.09
C SER A 105 11.67 -30.71 0.78
N GLY A 106 12.57 -30.38 1.76
CA GLY A 106 13.78 -31.15 1.94
C GLY A 106 15.01 -30.38 2.41
N GLY A 107 15.55 -30.75 3.57
CA GLY A 107 16.98 -30.68 3.84
C GLY A 107 17.44 -29.91 5.06
N VAL A 108 17.57 -30.62 6.18
CA VAL A 108 18.28 -30.29 7.42
C VAL A 108 19.81 -30.33 7.20
N SER A 109 20.56 -29.38 7.75
CA SER A 109 21.90 -29.65 8.32
C SER A 109 22.37 -28.55 9.27
N LYS A 110 22.88 -29.00 10.41
CA LYS A 110 23.54 -28.31 11.54
C LYS A 110 25.02 -28.06 11.25
N SER A 111 25.59 -27.04 11.92
CA SER A 111 26.79 -27.07 12.78
C SER A 111 27.45 -25.68 12.85
N ASP A 112 27.59 -25.17 14.01
CA ASP A 112 28.63 -25.11 15.06
C ASP A 112 29.66 -23.98 14.93
N LYS A 113 29.63 -23.12 15.98
CA LYS A 113 30.66 -22.52 16.88
C LYS A 113 32.01 -22.02 16.35
N SER A 114 32.33 -20.81 16.78
CA SER A 114 33.42 -20.37 17.75
C SER A 114 33.93 -18.98 17.38
N ASP A 115 33.96 -18.00 18.21
CA ASP A 115 34.67 -17.60 19.45
C ASP A 115 35.91 -16.72 19.19
N SER A 116 36.05 -15.69 20.06
CA SER A 116 37.23 -14.85 20.39
C SER A 116 37.67 -13.79 19.37
N GLY A 117 37.98 -12.54 19.72
CA GLY A 117 38.31 -11.88 20.97
C GLY A 117 39.10 -10.61 20.71
N SER A 118 38.97 -9.63 21.60
CA SER A 118 39.97 -8.64 22.06
C SER A 118 40.55 -7.59 21.10
N GLY A 119 40.24 -6.32 21.28
CA GLY A 119 40.93 -5.34 22.12
C GLY A 119 41.95 -4.49 21.35
N ASN A 120 41.83 -3.19 21.36
CA ASN A 120 42.86 -2.31 21.96
C ASN A 120 42.53 -0.82 21.75
N GLU A 121 42.79 -0.07 22.82
CA GLU A 121 42.70 1.39 22.94
C GLU A 121 43.85 2.10 22.23
N GLY A 122 43.68 3.39 21.89
CA GLY A 122 44.78 4.25 21.43
C GLY A 122 44.37 5.71 21.25
N ASN A 123 44.61 6.45 22.29
CA ASN A 123 44.55 7.89 22.54
C ASN A 123 45.49 8.70 21.62
N GLY A 124 45.16 10.00 21.33
CA GLY A 124 46.14 10.93 20.80
C GLY A 124 45.57 12.23 20.25
N SER A 125 45.70 13.27 21.00
CA SER A 125 45.35 14.68 20.84
C SER A 125 46.15 15.44 19.77
N ASP A 126 45.47 16.48 19.23
CA ASP A 126 45.88 17.90 19.22
C ASP A 126 46.38 18.58 17.93
N HIS A 127 45.95 19.84 17.80
CA HIS A 127 46.44 21.02 17.08
C HIS A 127 46.01 21.27 15.61
N GLY A 128 45.11 22.19 15.40
CA GLY A 128 45.22 23.60 15.00
C GLY A 128 45.82 23.91 13.60
N GLY A 129 45.00 24.55 12.77
CA GLY A 129 45.47 25.18 11.54
C GLY A 129 44.32 25.71 10.66
N HIS A 130 44.11 27.04 10.74
CA HIS A 130 43.30 27.78 9.77
C HIS A 130 43.94 27.71 8.37
N ASP A 131 43.14 27.41 7.35
CA ASP A 131 43.34 28.08 6.07
C ASP A 131 42.03 28.13 5.24
N ALA A 132 41.80 29.28 4.66
CA ALA A 132 40.68 29.58 3.77
C ALA A 132 40.99 29.04 2.38
N GLY A 133 40.04 28.29 1.77
CA GLY A 133 40.22 27.80 0.42
C GLY A 133 38.92 27.34 -0.22
N THR A 134 38.37 28.25 -1.04
CA THR A 134 37.54 28.01 -2.24
C THR A 134 36.55 26.82 -2.23
N ASN A 135 35.27 27.19 -2.15
CA ASN A 135 34.14 26.33 -2.49
C ASN A 135 34.23 25.90 -3.96
N ASP A 136 34.60 24.63 -4.16
CA ASP A 136 34.31 23.93 -5.41
C ASP A 136 33.13 22.99 -5.11
N ASP A 137 31.90 23.54 -5.36
CA ASP A 137 30.62 22.83 -5.23
C ASP A 137 30.44 21.92 -6.46
N THR A 138 31.16 20.81 -6.48
CA THR A 138 30.81 19.67 -7.32
C THR A 138 29.83 18.81 -6.54
N GLY A 139 28.58 19.31 -6.42
CA GLY A 139 27.46 18.55 -5.86
C GLY A 139 27.26 17.27 -6.64
N ALA A 140 27.70 16.16 -6.05
CA ALA A 140 27.20 14.85 -6.43
C ALA A 140 25.65 14.88 -6.33
N PRO A 141 24.90 14.27 -7.26
CA PRO A 141 23.45 14.22 -7.16
C PRO A 141 23.09 13.48 -5.87
N GLY A 142 22.71 14.25 -4.84
CA GLY A 142 22.28 13.71 -3.56
C GLY A 142 21.06 12.84 -3.81
N SER A 143 21.11 11.58 -3.42
CA SER A 143 19.93 10.71 -3.34
C SER A 143 18.94 11.39 -2.42
N SER A 144 17.81 11.85 -2.96
CA SER A 144 16.77 12.51 -2.19
C SER A 144 16.00 11.45 -1.38
N HIS A 145 16.51 11.14 -0.18
CA HIS A 145 15.77 10.32 0.76
C HIS A 145 14.56 11.11 1.25
N ARG A 146 13.39 10.76 0.73
CA ARG A 146 12.10 11.28 1.21
C ARG A 146 11.61 10.44 2.37
N SER A 147 11.11 11.07 3.42
CA SER A 147 10.38 10.38 4.49
C SER A 147 9.05 11.09 4.76
N CYS A 148 8.05 10.35 5.16
CA CYS A 148 6.79 10.90 5.66
C CYS A 148 6.25 10.03 6.80
N GLU A 149 5.49 10.64 7.68
CA GLU A 149 4.73 9.92 8.70
C GLU A 149 3.28 9.81 8.25
N LEU A 150 2.71 8.63 8.44
CA LEU A 150 1.31 8.33 8.18
C LEU A 150 0.62 8.21 9.54
N LEU A 151 -0.08 9.24 9.95
CA LEU A 151 -0.66 9.40 11.29
C LEU A 151 -2.19 9.34 11.27
N PRO A 152 -2.85 8.97 12.39
CA PRO A 152 -4.28 9.11 12.55
C PRO A 152 -4.74 10.58 12.51
N PRO A 153 -5.99 10.86 12.11
CA PRO A 153 -6.90 9.94 11.44
C PRO A 153 -6.67 9.95 9.92
N HIS A 154 -6.66 8.79 9.30
CA HIS A 154 -6.75 8.59 7.85
C HIS A 154 -5.79 9.42 6.98
N GLN A 155 -4.58 9.74 7.48
CA GLN A 155 -3.57 10.32 6.64
C GLN A 155 -3.23 9.39 5.48
N ARG A 156 -2.84 9.98 4.35
CA ARG A 156 -2.56 9.23 3.13
C ARG A 156 -1.26 9.66 2.49
N VAL A 157 -0.68 8.73 1.74
CA VAL A 157 0.52 8.95 0.95
C VAL A 157 0.40 8.24 -0.39
N ARG A 158 0.81 8.92 -1.47
CA ARG A 158 0.90 8.35 -2.82
C ARG A 158 2.36 8.27 -3.24
N PHE A 159 2.73 7.15 -3.89
CA PHE A 159 4.08 6.88 -4.37
C PHE A 159 4.05 5.90 -5.54
N ALA A 160 5.14 5.88 -6.31
CA ALA A 160 5.33 4.91 -7.38
C ALA A 160 5.72 3.54 -6.81
N GLY A 161 5.17 2.47 -7.36
CA GLY A 161 5.44 1.11 -6.88
C GLY A 161 6.88 0.65 -7.08
N GLU A 162 7.67 1.36 -7.89
CA GLU A 162 9.09 1.11 -8.06
C GLU A 162 9.96 1.66 -6.92
N GLU A 163 9.43 2.63 -6.16
CA GLU A 163 10.17 3.21 -5.03
C GLU A 163 10.45 2.14 -3.98
N THR A 164 11.68 2.08 -3.50
CA THR A 164 12.02 1.28 -2.33
C THR A 164 11.42 1.95 -1.11
N VAL A 165 10.54 1.28 -0.39
CA VAL A 165 9.84 1.84 0.77
C VAL A 165 10.07 0.95 1.97
N HIS A 166 10.53 1.55 3.07
CA HIS A 166 10.63 0.91 4.37
C HIS A 166 9.65 1.55 5.35
N ALA A 167 8.80 0.76 5.95
CA ALA A 167 7.86 1.18 6.98
C ALA A 167 8.40 0.85 8.36
N THR A 168 8.45 1.84 9.25
CA THR A 168 8.75 1.71 10.67
C THR A 168 7.51 2.07 11.46
N LEU A 169 7.01 1.14 12.27
CA LEU A 169 5.84 1.35 13.11
C LEU A 169 6.18 2.31 14.25
N LEU A 170 5.30 3.28 14.51
CA LEU A 170 5.53 4.26 15.59
C LEU A 170 5.18 3.68 16.96
N ASP A 171 4.08 2.93 17.04
CA ASP A 171 3.66 2.28 18.27
C ASP A 171 2.64 1.16 17.95
N GLY A 172 3.13 -0.08 17.91
CA GLY A 172 2.33 -1.27 17.64
C GLY A 172 1.84 -1.43 16.19
N PRO A 173 1.03 -2.48 15.93
CA PRO A 173 0.57 -2.82 14.59
C PRO A 173 -0.31 -1.74 13.97
N THR A 174 -0.24 -1.60 12.63
CA THR A 174 -1.09 -0.71 11.84
C THR A 174 -1.91 -1.47 10.80
N HIS A 175 -3.04 -0.88 10.40
CA HIS A 175 -3.84 -1.32 9.27
C HIS A 175 -3.95 -0.18 8.26
N ASP A 176 -3.65 -0.46 6.99
CA ASP A 176 -3.66 0.52 5.92
C ASP A 176 -4.52 0.06 4.76
N PHE A 177 -5.42 0.93 4.30
CA PHE A 177 -6.06 0.74 3.00
C PHE A 177 -5.02 0.98 1.91
N ASN A 178 -4.86 0.02 1.01
CA ASN A 178 -3.86 0.04 -0.06
C ASN A 178 -4.58 0.00 -1.42
N LEU A 179 -4.60 1.15 -2.09
CA LEU A 179 -5.06 1.32 -3.45
C LEU A 179 -3.85 1.21 -4.38
N MET A 180 -3.91 0.28 -5.33
CA MET A 180 -2.85 0.01 -6.30
C MET A 180 -3.43 -0.06 -7.70
N TRP A 181 -2.80 0.59 -8.68
CA TRP A 181 -3.30 0.58 -10.06
C TRP A 181 -2.17 0.67 -11.07
N ARG A 182 -2.40 0.09 -12.24
CA ARG A 182 -1.54 0.27 -13.40
C ARG A 182 -1.75 1.66 -13.99
N ARG A 183 -0.70 2.51 -13.94
CA ARG A 183 -0.77 3.91 -14.36
C ARG A 183 -0.99 4.10 -15.86
N ASP A 184 -0.65 3.07 -16.66
CA ASP A 184 -0.86 3.04 -18.12
C ASP A 184 -2.27 2.60 -18.53
N LEU A 185 -3.07 2.06 -17.61
CA LEU A 185 -4.41 1.53 -17.88
C LEU A 185 -5.52 2.26 -17.13
N VAL A 186 -5.21 2.79 -15.96
CA VAL A 186 -6.21 3.32 -15.02
C VAL A 186 -5.70 4.59 -14.36
N GLN A 187 -6.60 5.56 -14.21
CA GLN A 187 -6.45 6.71 -13.33
C GLN A 187 -7.38 6.56 -12.13
N THR A 188 -6.92 6.97 -10.96
CA THR A 188 -7.71 6.92 -9.73
C THR A 188 -7.72 8.27 -9.02
N GLU A 189 -8.85 8.57 -8.37
CA GLU A 189 -9.00 9.67 -7.44
C GLU A 189 -9.58 9.14 -6.14
N LEU A 190 -8.85 9.24 -5.04
CA LEU A 190 -9.28 8.82 -3.71
C LEU A 190 -9.71 10.04 -2.90
N LEU A 191 -10.92 9.99 -2.38
CA LEU A 191 -11.54 11.02 -1.56
C LEU A 191 -11.93 10.40 -0.21
N HIS A 192 -11.48 11.02 0.89
CA HIS A 192 -11.98 10.76 2.23
C HIS A 192 -13.14 11.71 2.50
N ARG A 193 -14.32 11.20 2.89
CA ARG A 193 -15.54 11.97 3.03
C ARG A 193 -16.36 11.56 4.25
N PRO A 194 -16.91 12.52 5.01
CA PRO A 194 -18.00 12.24 5.92
C PRO A 194 -19.25 11.88 5.11
N LEU A 195 -20.02 10.92 5.58
CA LEU A 195 -21.33 10.58 5.08
C LEU A 195 -22.38 11.12 6.08
N VAL A 196 -23.14 12.13 5.64
CA VAL A 196 -24.20 12.76 6.43
C VAL A 196 -25.46 12.83 5.57
N GLY A 197 -26.30 11.81 5.68
CA GLY A 197 -27.48 11.64 4.82
C GLY A 197 -27.12 11.14 3.42
N THR A 198 -27.72 11.75 2.39
CA THR A 198 -27.65 11.26 1.01
C THR A 198 -26.42 11.75 0.25
N MET A 199 -25.69 10.83 -0.36
CA MET A 199 -24.59 11.09 -1.30
C MET A 199 -24.88 10.44 -2.66
N LEU A 200 -24.52 11.14 -3.74
CA LEU A 200 -24.76 10.67 -5.11
C LEU A 200 -23.44 10.31 -5.80
N PHE A 201 -23.43 9.14 -6.41
CA PHE A 201 -22.34 8.68 -7.26
C PHE A 201 -22.84 8.45 -8.68
N PHE A 202 -22.12 8.98 -9.66
CA PHE A 202 -22.42 8.79 -11.07
C PHE A 202 -21.37 7.88 -11.69
N ALA A 203 -21.76 6.69 -12.09
CA ALA A 203 -20.93 5.77 -12.86
C ALA A 203 -21.21 6.02 -14.35
N ASP A 204 -20.23 6.53 -15.08
CA ASP A 204 -20.26 6.64 -16.53
C ASP A 204 -19.79 5.33 -17.17
N PRO A 205 -20.17 5.03 -18.43
CA PRO A 205 -19.65 3.86 -19.13
C PRO A 205 -18.13 3.83 -19.13
N GLY A 206 -17.56 2.69 -18.73
CA GLY A 206 -16.11 2.51 -18.63
C GLY A 206 -15.47 3.03 -17.34
N SER A 207 -16.21 3.80 -16.51
CA SER A 207 -15.74 4.23 -15.18
C SER A 207 -16.41 3.44 -14.06
N ALA A 208 -15.83 3.53 -12.86
CA ALA A 208 -16.40 2.90 -11.68
C ALA A 208 -16.11 3.72 -10.41
N TRP A 209 -16.82 3.40 -9.34
CA TRP A 209 -16.53 3.84 -8.00
C TRP A 209 -16.32 2.63 -7.09
N ALA A 210 -15.27 2.68 -6.27
CA ALA A 210 -15.16 1.84 -5.09
C ALA A 210 -15.44 2.70 -3.85
N ILE A 211 -16.34 2.25 -2.98
CA ILE A 211 -16.72 2.96 -1.77
C ILE A 211 -16.44 2.04 -0.59
N HIS A 212 -15.44 2.37 0.21
CA HIS A 212 -15.11 1.66 1.43
C HIS A 212 -15.65 2.44 2.64
N LEU A 213 -16.56 1.83 3.40
CA LEU A 213 -17.15 2.46 4.57
C LEU A 213 -16.24 2.28 5.79
N LEU A 214 -15.64 3.37 6.27
CA LEU A 214 -14.73 3.38 7.40
C LEU A 214 -15.46 3.22 8.74
N ALA A 215 -16.59 3.92 8.87
CA ALA A 215 -17.41 3.94 10.07
C ALA A 215 -18.88 4.17 9.73
N GLY A 216 -19.79 3.72 10.60
CA GLY A 216 -21.21 3.93 10.44
C GLY A 216 -21.92 2.86 9.64
N GLN A 217 -23.04 3.23 9.01
CA GLN A 217 -23.88 2.37 8.19
C GLN A 217 -24.45 3.15 7.03
N ALA A 218 -24.61 2.50 5.88
CA ALA A 218 -25.18 3.12 4.70
C ALA A 218 -26.02 2.11 3.91
N SER A 219 -26.95 2.61 3.11
CA SER A 219 -27.77 1.79 2.22
C SER A 219 -27.93 2.45 0.86
N PHE A 220 -28.00 1.62 -0.17
CA PHE A 220 -28.31 2.09 -1.50
C PHE A 220 -29.82 2.23 -1.69
N GLY A 221 -30.23 3.13 -2.61
CA GLY A 221 -31.64 3.26 -2.99
C GLY A 221 -32.23 1.90 -3.40
N ARG A 222 -33.53 1.67 -3.06
CA ARG A 222 -34.20 0.37 -3.27
C ARG A 222 -34.12 -0.16 -4.71
N GLU A 223 -34.01 0.72 -5.68
CA GLU A 223 -33.92 0.37 -7.10
C GLU A 223 -32.55 -0.23 -7.50
N SER A 224 -31.52 -0.08 -6.64
CA SER A 224 -30.17 -0.56 -6.95
C SER A 224 -30.06 -2.09 -6.82
N GLY A 225 -30.90 -2.72 -6.00
CA GLY A 225 -30.77 -4.13 -5.64
C GLY A 225 -29.51 -4.47 -4.81
N LEU A 226 -28.73 -3.46 -4.41
CA LEU A 226 -27.52 -3.65 -3.63
C LEU A 226 -27.85 -3.79 -2.13
N PRO A 227 -27.18 -4.72 -1.42
CA PRO A 227 -27.33 -4.83 0.04
C PRO A 227 -26.75 -3.58 0.74
N PRO A 228 -27.13 -3.35 2.02
CA PRO A 228 -26.57 -2.28 2.81
C PRO A 228 -25.07 -2.50 3.08
N LEU A 229 -24.37 -1.39 3.41
CA LEU A 229 -22.98 -1.35 3.83
C LEU A 229 -22.89 -1.21 5.35
N ALA A 230 -22.11 -2.06 5.97
CA ALA A 230 -21.60 -1.88 7.33
C ALA A 230 -20.16 -1.35 7.31
N ALA A 231 -19.69 -0.83 8.44
CA ALA A 231 -18.29 -0.41 8.57
C ALA A 231 -17.32 -1.56 8.21
N GLY A 232 -16.37 -1.28 7.37
CA GLY A 232 -15.41 -2.24 6.81
C GLY A 232 -15.83 -2.85 5.47
N ASP A 233 -17.08 -2.73 5.04
CA ASP A 233 -17.54 -3.22 3.74
C ASP A 233 -17.11 -2.30 2.60
N THR A 234 -17.06 -2.85 1.39
CA THR A 234 -16.75 -2.09 0.17
C THR A 234 -17.83 -2.32 -0.88
N ALA A 235 -18.36 -1.23 -1.48
CA ALA A 235 -19.17 -1.32 -2.67
C ALA A 235 -18.33 -1.03 -3.91
N TRP A 236 -18.52 -1.84 -4.96
CA TRP A 236 -18.08 -1.56 -6.32
C TRP A 236 -19.29 -1.15 -7.14
N LEU A 237 -19.25 0.05 -7.73
CA LEU A 237 -20.33 0.62 -8.54
C LEU A 237 -19.82 0.85 -9.95
N SER A 238 -20.39 0.14 -10.91
CA SER A 238 -20.07 0.28 -12.33
C SER A 238 -21.35 0.20 -13.15
N ALA A 239 -21.31 0.67 -14.37
CA ALA A 239 -22.50 0.65 -15.24
C ALA A 239 -22.10 0.65 -16.71
N SER A 240 -22.91 0.00 -17.57
CA SER A 240 -22.80 0.05 -19.03
C SER A 240 -23.38 1.31 -19.63
N THR A 241 -24.25 1.99 -18.90
CA THR A 241 -24.83 3.30 -19.23
C THR A 241 -24.68 4.21 -18.03
N ARG A 242 -24.69 5.54 -18.25
CA ARG A 242 -24.58 6.48 -17.12
C ARG A 242 -25.65 6.21 -16.07
N THR A 243 -25.23 5.76 -14.91
CA THR A 243 -26.10 5.35 -13.81
C THR A 243 -25.82 6.19 -12.58
N ARG A 244 -26.90 6.63 -11.93
CA ARG A 244 -26.85 7.32 -10.65
C ARG A 244 -27.08 6.33 -9.52
N HIS A 245 -26.10 6.18 -8.64
CA HIS A 245 -26.24 5.44 -7.39
C HIS A 245 -26.47 6.42 -6.25
N VAL A 246 -27.48 6.15 -5.45
CA VAL A 246 -27.86 6.93 -4.27
C VAL A 246 -27.45 6.16 -3.05
N LEU A 247 -26.49 6.69 -2.27
CA LEU A 247 -26.07 6.14 -1.00
C LEU A 247 -26.62 7.03 0.11
N ASP A 248 -27.34 6.47 1.07
CA ASP A 248 -27.90 7.19 2.21
C ASP A 248 -27.45 6.55 3.52
N GLY A 249 -27.04 7.37 4.46
CA GLY A 249 -26.54 6.85 5.74
C GLY A 249 -25.79 7.87 6.57
N GLY A 250 -24.95 7.35 7.45
CA GLY A 250 -24.11 8.16 8.33
C GLY A 250 -22.81 7.47 8.65
N GLY A 251 -21.75 8.26 8.77
CA GLY A 251 -20.42 7.76 9.09
C GLY A 251 -19.33 8.41 8.28
N GLU A 252 -18.39 7.60 7.81
CA GLU A 252 -17.18 8.08 7.12
C GLU A 252 -16.76 7.05 6.07
N LEU A 253 -16.29 7.51 4.91
CA LEU A 253 -15.96 6.62 3.81
C LEU A 253 -14.75 7.09 2.98
N LEU A 254 -14.10 6.14 2.32
CA LEU A 254 -13.22 6.38 1.19
C LEU A 254 -14.03 6.16 -0.09
N ALA A 255 -14.08 7.20 -0.94
CA ALA A 255 -14.65 7.10 -2.29
C ALA A 255 -13.52 7.15 -3.31
N ILE A 256 -13.36 6.07 -4.07
CA ILE A 256 -12.32 5.94 -5.09
C ILE A 256 -12.99 5.95 -6.47
N ARG A 257 -12.75 6.99 -7.23
CA ARG A 257 -13.13 7.04 -8.65
C ARG A 257 -12.08 6.31 -9.48
N VAL A 258 -12.52 5.47 -10.39
CA VAL A 258 -11.68 4.66 -11.26
C VAL A 258 -12.04 4.93 -12.70
N ILE A 259 -11.08 5.39 -13.49
CA ILE A 259 -11.29 5.81 -14.89
C ILE A 259 -10.24 5.14 -15.76
N PRO A 260 -10.57 4.55 -16.91
CA PRO A 260 -9.57 4.09 -17.87
C PRO A 260 -8.78 5.28 -18.44
N VAL A 261 -7.50 5.03 -18.74
CA VAL A 261 -6.60 6.00 -19.43
C VAL A 261 -6.98 6.07 -20.92
#